data_97a0bc5d4b1f4dcf11265fb0394cff7a
#
_entry.id   97a0bc5d4b1f4dcf11265fb0394cff7a
#
_cell.length_a   1.000
_cell.length_b   1.000
_cell.length_c   1.000
_cell.angle_alpha   90.00
_cell.angle_beta   90.00
_cell.angle_gamma   90.00
#
_symmetry.space_group_name_H-M   'P 1'
#
loop_
_entity.id
_entity.type
_entity.pdbx_description
1 polymer ?
#
loop_
_entity_poly.entity_id
_entity_poly.type
_entity_poly.pdbx_seq_one_letter_code
_entity_poly.pdbx_strand_id
1 'polypeptide(L)'
;VEKYTPHCKLAVVHALVAANKVRATRTAVQGAATLGMSFGDVLAVVGSLSMADFRKSMTTHSDHTIWQDVYTPTTAAGDVYLKLTVIDDVLVVSFKEL
;
A
#
# COMPACT_ATOMS: atom_id res chain seq x y z
N VAL A 1 13.54 3.33 11.70
CA VAL A 1 12.75 4.40 12.33
C VAL A 1 11.29 4.19 11.99
N GLU A 2 10.42 4.39 12.98
CA GLU A 2 8.97 4.23 12.81
C GLU A 2 8.24 5.46 13.35
N LYS A 3 7.07 5.72 12.76
CA LYS A 3 6.14 6.73 13.27
C LYS A 3 4.71 6.27 13.02
N TYR A 4 3.74 6.88 13.70
CA TYR A 4 2.35 6.45 13.68
C TYR A 4 1.42 7.44 12.99
N THR A 5 2.00 8.22 12.07
CA THR A 5 1.27 9.06 11.12
C THR A 5 1.72 8.71 9.72
N PRO A 6 0.83 8.74 8.70
CA PRO A 6 1.24 8.44 7.33
C PRO A 6 2.33 9.43 6.87
N HIS A 7 3.36 8.92 6.24
CA HIS A 7 4.37 9.77 5.60
C HIS A 7 3.77 10.48 4.39
N CYS A 8 2.97 9.76 3.61
CA CYS A 8 2.21 10.35 2.52
C CYS A 8 0.74 10.43 2.94
N LYS A 9 0.15 11.63 2.86
CA LYS A 9 -1.26 11.82 3.21
C LYS A 9 -2.14 10.94 2.32
N LEU A 10 -3.14 10.31 2.93
CA LEU A 10 -4.02 9.39 2.21
C LEU A 10 -4.76 10.07 1.07
N ALA A 11 -5.10 11.36 1.20
CA ALA A 11 -5.70 12.13 0.12
C ALA A 11 -4.81 12.19 -1.13
N VAL A 12 -3.48 12.25 -0.94
CA VAL A 12 -2.52 12.24 -2.05
C VAL A 12 -2.48 10.85 -2.69
N VAL A 13 -2.49 9.80 -1.88
CA VAL A 13 -2.55 8.42 -2.38
C VAL A 13 -3.79 8.23 -3.25
N HIS A 14 -4.97 8.66 -2.76
CA HIS A 14 -6.23 8.54 -3.50
C HIS A 14 -6.20 9.34 -4.81
N ALA A 15 -5.60 10.53 -4.81
CA ALA A 15 -5.47 11.34 -6.02
C ALA A 15 -4.60 10.65 -7.06
N LEU A 16 -3.51 10.01 -6.64
CA LEU A 16 -2.63 9.27 -7.53
C LEU A 16 -3.30 8.02 -8.09
N VAL A 17 -4.09 7.32 -7.28
CA VAL A 17 -4.90 6.18 -7.76
C VAL A 17 -5.88 6.66 -8.83
N ALA A 18 -6.58 7.75 -8.58
CA ALA A 18 -7.53 8.32 -9.55
C ALA A 18 -6.85 8.76 -10.84
N ALA A 19 -5.60 9.21 -10.76
CA ALA A 19 -4.79 9.59 -11.92
C ALA A 19 -4.11 8.38 -12.60
N ASN A 20 -4.38 7.17 -12.14
CA ASN A 20 -3.79 5.92 -12.64
C ASN A 20 -2.26 5.90 -12.49
N LYS A 21 -1.76 6.52 -11.43
CA LYS A 21 -0.32 6.58 -11.12
C LYS A 21 0.03 5.63 -10.00
N VAL A 22 -0.15 4.33 -10.27
CA VAL A 22 0.13 3.26 -9.31
C VAL A 22 0.92 2.17 -9.99
N ARG A 23 1.97 1.72 -9.31
CA ARG A 23 2.78 0.58 -9.72
C ARG A 23 2.82 -0.43 -8.58
N ALA A 24 3.20 -1.65 -8.86
CA ALA A 24 3.37 -2.69 -7.85
C ALA A 24 4.64 -3.49 -8.14
N THR A 25 5.30 -3.92 -7.08
CA THR A 25 6.44 -4.83 -7.20
C THR A 25 5.94 -6.21 -7.64
N ARG A 26 6.85 -7.02 -8.18
CA ARG A 26 6.52 -8.40 -8.52
C ARG A 26 6.02 -9.16 -7.29
N THR A 27 6.65 -8.97 -6.14
CA THR A 27 6.25 -9.61 -4.88
C THR A 27 4.81 -9.24 -4.50
N ALA A 28 4.46 -7.96 -4.65
CA ALA A 28 3.08 -7.50 -4.36
C ALA A 28 2.07 -8.13 -5.33
N VAL A 29 2.39 -8.17 -6.61
CA VAL A 29 1.52 -8.79 -7.64
C VAL A 29 1.33 -10.27 -7.35
N GLN A 30 2.39 -10.99 -7.00
CA GLN A 30 2.31 -12.41 -6.67
C GLN A 30 1.52 -12.66 -5.39
N GLY A 31 1.72 -11.83 -4.37
CA GLY A 31 0.96 -11.91 -3.12
C GLY A 31 -0.53 -11.70 -3.35
N ALA A 32 -0.89 -10.73 -4.17
CA ALA A 32 -2.29 -10.49 -4.55
C ALA A 32 -2.87 -11.68 -5.33
N ALA A 33 -2.11 -12.22 -6.28
CA ALA A 33 -2.55 -13.37 -7.08
C ALA A 33 -2.82 -14.59 -6.20
N THR A 34 -2.02 -14.81 -5.15
CA THR A 34 -2.24 -15.88 -4.17
C THR A 34 -3.60 -15.73 -3.47
N LEU A 35 -4.10 -14.51 -3.34
CA LEU A 35 -5.41 -14.21 -2.77
C LEU A 35 -6.52 -14.15 -3.82
N GLY A 36 -6.21 -14.52 -5.06
CA GLY A 36 -7.17 -14.43 -6.16
C GLY A 36 -7.45 -13.02 -6.64
N MET A 37 -6.54 -12.09 -6.37
CA MET A 37 -6.71 -10.68 -6.70
C MET A 37 -5.84 -10.26 -7.88
N SER A 38 -6.46 -9.56 -8.83
CA SER A 38 -5.78 -8.94 -9.96
C SER A 38 -5.16 -7.59 -9.56
N PHE A 39 -4.37 -7.00 -10.44
CA PHE A 39 -3.87 -5.65 -10.22
C PHE A 39 -5.01 -4.64 -10.07
N GLY A 40 -6.10 -4.79 -10.86
CA GLY A 40 -7.29 -3.96 -10.71
C GLY A 40 -7.92 -4.07 -9.32
N ASP A 41 -7.91 -5.27 -8.74
CA ASP A 41 -8.39 -5.48 -7.36
C ASP A 41 -7.49 -4.77 -6.36
N VAL A 42 -6.18 -4.83 -6.56
CA VAL A 42 -5.22 -4.09 -5.71
C VAL A 42 -5.49 -2.59 -5.78
N LEU A 43 -5.71 -2.05 -6.98
CA LEU A 43 -6.04 -0.63 -7.16
C LEU A 43 -7.30 -0.26 -6.39
N ALA A 44 -8.34 -1.10 -6.44
CA ALA A 44 -9.59 -0.86 -5.73
C ALA A 44 -9.36 -0.84 -4.21
N VAL A 45 -8.53 -1.74 -3.69
CA VAL A 45 -8.19 -1.76 -2.26
C VAL A 45 -7.45 -0.49 -1.87
N VAL A 46 -6.42 -0.09 -2.62
CA VAL A 46 -5.66 1.13 -2.33
C VAL A 46 -6.56 2.37 -2.40
N GLY A 47 -7.45 2.42 -3.38
CA GLY A 47 -8.38 3.52 -3.56
C GLY A 47 -9.45 3.61 -2.47
N SER A 48 -9.69 2.54 -1.73
CA SER A 48 -10.67 2.50 -0.65
C SER A 48 -10.07 2.58 0.75
N LEU A 49 -8.74 2.72 0.87
CA LEU A 49 -8.08 2.84 2.16
C LEU A 49 -8.62 4.01 2.96
N SER A 50 -8.78 3.80 4.27
CA SER A 50 -9.13 4.85 5.22
C SER A 50 -8.09 4.90 6.33
N MET A 51 -8.15 5.95 7.15
CA MET A 51 -7.21 6.07 8.28
C MET A 51 -7.43 4.96 9.33
N ALA A 52 -8.60 4.35 9.37
CA ALA A 52 -8.84 3.20 10.24
C ALA A 52 -7.97 2.00 9.86
N ASP A 53 -7.54 1.93 8.60
CA ASP A 53 -6.69 0.84 8.09
C ASP A 53 -5.20 1.08 8.34
N PHE A 54 -4.82 2.31 8.66
CA PHE A 54 -3.42 2.69 8.84
C PHE A 54 -2.83 2.09 10.11
N ARG A 55 -1.59 1.59 10.03
CA ARG A 55 -0.88 1.02 11.18
C ARG A 55 0.34 1.83 11.57
N LYS A 56 1.27 2.03 10.65
CA LYS A 56 2.51 2.75 10.92
C LYS A 56 3.22 3.13 9.63
N SER A 57 4.19 4.03 9.76
CA SER A 57 5.13 4.34 8.71
C SER A 57 6.53 3.99 9.20
N MET A 58 7.37 3.46 8.32
CA MET A 58 8.73 3.07 8.68
C MET A 58 9.69 3.32 7.54
N THR A 59 10.96 3.56 7.88
CA THR A 59 12.00 3.68 6.87
C THR A 59 12.51 2.31 6.44
N THR A 60 13.06 2.23 5.23
CA THR A 60 13.67 0.98 4.75
C THR A 60 15.02 0.74 5.43
N HIS A 61 15.45 -0.53 5.47
CA HIS A 61 16.76 -0.89 6.02
C HIS A 61 17.90 -0.36 5.17
N SER A 62 17.72 -0.35 3.85
CA SER A 62 18.79 0.05 2.92
C SER A 62 18.87 1.56 2.73
N ASP A 63 17.80 2.30 3.01
CA ASP A 63 17.75 3.75 2.85
C ASP A 63 16.79 4.37 3.85
N HIS A 64 17.32 5.04 4.85
CA HIS A 64 16.54 5.65 5.93
C HIS A 64 15.82 6.94 5.48
N THR A 65 15.98 7.36 4.24
CA THR A 65 15.23 8.49 3.68
C THR A 65 13.95 8.06 2.97
N ILE A 66 13.79 6.75 2.73
CA ILE A 66 12.59 6.21 2.08
C ILE A 66 11.64 5.67 3.14
N TRP A 67 10.44 6.24 3.16
CA TRP A 67 9.37 5.85 4.07
C TRP A 67 8.37 4.93 3.39
N GLN A 68 7.93 3.92 4.12
CA GLN A 68 6.90 2.99 3.68
C GLN A 68 5.74 3.04 4.67
N ASP A 69 4.53 3.24 4.14
CA ASP A 69 3.31 3.30 4.94
C ASP A 69 2.65 1.92 4.95
N VAL A 70 2.32 1.43 6.14
CA VAL A 70 1.71 0.11 6.34
C VAL A 70 0.23 0.27 6.68
N TYR A 71 -0.60 -0.44 5.92
CA TYR A 71 -2.04 -0.51 6.12
C TYR A 71 -2.46 -1.98 6.25
N THR A 72 -3.52 -2.23 7.01
CA THR A 72 -4.10 -3.57 7.15
C THR A 72 -5.61 -3.51 6.88
N PRO A 73 -6.01 -3.30 5.61
CA PRO A 73 -7.42 -3.22 5.27
C PRO A 73 -8.07 -4.60 5.28
N THR A 74 -9.38 -4.61 5.55
CA THR A 74 -10.21 -5.79 5.36
C THR A 74 -10.75 -5.80 3.94
N THR A 75 -10.55 -6.91 3.23
CA THR A 75 -10.97 -7.08 1.85
C THR A 75 -11.92 -8.27 1.72
N ALA A 76 -12.46 -8.49 0.52
CA ALA A 76 -13.25 -9.67 0.22
C ALA A 76 -12.46 -10.97 0.43
N ALA A 77 -11.12 -10.93 0.34
CA ALA A 77 -10.24 -12.06 0.57
C ALA A 77 -9.73 -12.12 2.02
N GLY A 78 -10.27 -11.31 2.93
CA GLY A 78 -9.85 -11.22 4.32
C GLY A 78 -8.94 -10.04 4.58
N ASP A 79 -8.30 -10.04 5.74
CA ASP A 79 -7.39 -8.97 6.13
C ASP A 79 -6.08 -9.10 5.36
N VAL A 80 -5.58 -7.97 4.88
CA VAL A 80 -4.40 -7.88 4.02
C VAL A 80 -3.34 -7.01 4.67
N TYR A 81 -2.08 -7.42 4.55
CA TYR A 81 -0.93 -6.58 4.85
C TYR A 81 -0.54 -5.85 3.57
N LEU A 82 -0.67 -4.54 3.58
CA LEU A 82 -0.37 -3.67 2.44
C LEU A 82 0.68 -2.66 2.85
N LYS A 83 1.78 -2.62 2.12
CA LYS A 83 2.84 -1.64 2.33
C LYS A 83 3.06 -0.87 1.04
N LEU A 84 3.06 0.45 1.13
CA LEU A 84 3.27 1.32 -0.04
C LEU A 84 4.27 2.43 0.27
N THR A 85 4.88 2.93 -0.78
CA THR A 85 5.69 4.14 -0.74
C THR A 85 5.26 5.05 -1.88
N VAL A 86 5.42 6.36 -1.70
CA VAL A 86 5.07 7.34 -2.74
C VAL A 86 6.32 8.12 -3.10
N ILE A 87 6.77 7.92 -4.34
CA ILE A 87 7.85 8.68 -4.97
C ILE A 87 7.35 8.91 -6.39
N ASP A 88 6.77 10.08 -6.65
CA ASP A 88 6.06 10.44 -7.88
C ASP A 88 4.77 9.61 -8.07
N ASP A 89 4.87 8.29 -8.10
CA ASP A 89 3.75 7.35 -8.16
C ASP A 89 3.57 6.64 -6.83
N VAL A 90 2.41 6.04 -6.61
CA VAL A 90 2.23 5.06 -5.54
C VAL A 90 2.89 3.76 -6.00
N LEU A 91 3.82 3.25 -5.20
CA LEU A 91 4.40 1.93 -5.39
C LEU A 91 3.91 1.01 -4.29
N VAL A 92 3.13 -0.01 -4.66
CA VAL A 92 2.71 -1.07 -3.73
C VAL A 92 3.89 -2.03 -3.59
N VAL A 93 4.50 -2.01 -2.41
CA VAL A 93 5.72 -2.79 -2.13
C VAL A 93 5.38 -4.20 -1.67
N SER A 94 4.33 -4.34 -0.86
CA SER A 94 3.85 -5.64 -0.37
C SER A 94 2.34 -5.68 -0.39
N PHE A 95 1.79 -6.83 -0.74
CA PHE A 95 0.36 -7.10 -0.70
C PHE A 95 0.20 -8.60 -0.45
N LYS A 96 -0.21 -8.95 0.74
CA LYS A 96 -0.27 -10.37 1.14
C LYS A 96 -1.27 -10.57 2.26
N GLU A 97 -1.63 -11.83 2.51
CA GLU A 97 -2.45 -12.19 3.66
C GLU A 97 -1.80 -11.69 4.95
N LEU A 98 -2.63 -11.13 5.83
CA LEU A 98 -2.17 -10.64 7.13
C LEU A 98 -1.84 -11.79 8.09
#